data_fb90def018a288786978a25fa546e3b7
#
_entry.id   fb90def018a288786978a25fa546e3b7
#
_cell.length_a   1.000
_cell.length_b   1.000
_cell.length_c   1.000
_cell.angle_alpha   90.00
_cell.angle_beta   90.00
_cell.angle_gamma   90.00
#
_symmetry.space_group_name_H-M   'P 1'
#
loop_
_entity.id
_entity.type
_entity.pdbx_description
1 polymer ?
#
loop_
_entity_poly.entity_id
_entity_poly.type
_entity_poly.pdbx_seq_one_letter_code
_entity_poly.pdbx_strand_id
1 'polypeptide(L)'
;MAYKRKILEEAAREYREIVSYLATVLCSPDAARGFMDEFEHQLDLVCDMPELYGLSRMKELAVLGYRPMRVKNYVALYKIVDDTVVIAHVF
;
A
#
# COMPACT_ATOMS: atom_id res chain seq x y z
N MET A 1 -9.60 7.02 -16.84
CA MET A 1 -9.23 5.60 -16.90
C MET A 1 -8.38 5.25 -15.69
N ALA A 2 -8.66 4.11 -15.10
CA ALA A 2 -7.89 3.66 -13.94
C ALA A 2 -6.48 3.24 -14.37
N TYR A 3 -5.50 3.52 -13.53
CA TYR A 3 -4.14 3.05 -13.72
C TYR A 3 -4.08 1.54 -13.45
N LYS A 4 -3.10 0.89 -14.06
CA LYS A 4 -2.79 -0.49 -13.74
C LYS A 4 -2.15 -0.56 -12.36
N ARG A 5 -2.12 -1.75 -11.77
CA ARG A 5 -1.49 -1.95 -10.47
C ARG A 5 -0.47 -3.07 -10.52
N LYS A 6 0.62 -2.90 -9.80
CA LYS A 6 1.65 -3.91 -9.66
C LYS A 6 2.13 -3.90 -8.21
N ILE A 7 2.15 -5.07 -7.59
CA ILE A 7 2.68 -5.23 -6.24
C ILE A 7 3.98 -5.99 -6.34
N LEU A 8 5.08 -5.36 -5.92
CA LEU A 8 6.39 -6.00 -5.98
C LEU A 8 6.45 -7.14 -4.98
N GLU A 9 7.31 -8.11 -5.25
CA GLU A 9 7.46 -9.31 -4.43
C GLU A 9 7.69 -8.98 -2.97
N GLU A 10 8.54 -8.00 -2.69
CA GLU A 10 8.86 -7.57 -1.33
C GLU A 10 7.60 -7.05 -0.62
N ALA A 11 6.82 -6.22 -1.31
CA ALA A 11 5.60 -5.66 -0.75
C ALA A 11 4.56 -6.76 -0.52
N ALA A 12 4.46 -7.72 -1.43
CA ALA A 12 3.53 -8.83 -1.28
C ALA A 12 3.89 -9.68 -0.05
N ARG A 13 5.18 -9.90 0.18
CA ARG A 13 5.66 -10.62 1.36
C ARG A 13 5.33 -9.87 2.64
N GLU A 14 5.60 -8.57 2.65
CA GLU A 14 5.29 -7.72 3.81
C GLU A 14 3.80 -7.70 4.11
N TYR A 15 2.98 -7.63 3.07
CA TYR A 15 1.52 -7.68 3.20
C TYR A 15 1.09 -8.99 3.87
N ARG A 16 1.60 -10.12 3.40
CA ARG A 16 1.25 -11.42 3.97
C ARG A 16 1.68 -11.54 5.43
N GLU A 17 2.84 -10.98 5.77
CA GLU A 17 3.34 -11.00 7.15
C GLU A 17 2.41 -10.19 8.07
N ILE A 18 1.94 -9.03 7.61
CA ILE A 18 1.00 -8.21 8.40
C ILE A 18 -0.32 -8.97 8.61
N VAL A 19 -0.87 -9.54 7.56
CA VAL A 19 -2.13 -10.30 7.67
C VAL A 19 -1.96 -11.47 8.64
N SER A 20 -0.87 -12.20 8.53
CA SER A 20 -0.58 -13.32 9.42
C SER A 20 -0.44 -12.85 10.88
N TYR A 21 0.28 -11.76 11.11
CA TYR A 21 0.45 -11.19 12.45
C TYR A 21 -0.90 -10.83 13.08
N LEU A 22 -1.75 -10.14 12.33
CA LEU A 22 -3.06 -9.72 12.83
C LEU A 22 -3.95 -10.93 13.12
N ALA A 23 -3.93 -11.93 12.27
CA ALA A 23 -4.80 -13.10 12.43
C ALA A 23 -4.33 -14.04 13.55
N THR A 24 -3.01 -14.23 13.70
CA THR A 24 -2.47 -15.24 14.61
C THR A 24 -1.92 -14.67 15.90
N VAL A 25 -1.03 -13.66 15.82
CA VAL A 25 -0.41 -13.09 17.03
C VAL A 25 -1.42 -12.28 17.82
N LEU A 26 -2.14 -11.37 17.14
CA LEU A 26 -3.20 -10.59 17.79
C LEU A 26 -4.52 -11.35 17.88
N CYS A 27 -4.60 -12.54 17.31
CA CYS A 27 -5.80 -13.39 17.32
C CYS A 27 -7.05 -12.60 16.91
N SER A 28 -6.93 -11.73 15.90
CA SER A 28 -8.04 -10.91 15.45
C SER A 28 -8.28 -11.08 13.95
N PRO A 29 -9.09 -12.09 13.56
CA PRO A 29 -9.46 -12.25 12.15
C PRO A 29 -10.15 -11.02 11.57
N ASP A 30 -10.90 -10.28 12.40
CA ASP A 30 -11.58 -9.06 11.97
C ASP A 30 -10.57 -7.96 11.63
N ALA A 31 -9.50 -7.82 12.42
CA ALA A 31 -8.45 -6.85 12.13
C ALA A 31 -7.72 -7.21 10.83
N ALA A 32 -7.46 -8.50 10.61
CA ALA A 32 -6.82 -8.96 9.39
C ALA A 32 -7.69 -8.67 8.17
N ARG A 33 -8.99 -8.97 8.27
CA ARG A 33 -9.94 -8.69 7.20
C ARG A 33 -10.07 -7.20 6.95
N GLY A 34 -10.15 -6.40 8.01
CA GLY A 34 -10.23 -4.93 7.89
C GLY A 34 -9.02 -4.34 7.19
N PHE A 35 -7.83 -4.86 7.49
CA PHE A 35 -6.60 -4.43 6.82
C PHE A 35 -6.65 -4.76 5.32
N MET A 36 -7.04 -5.99 4.98
CA MET A 36 -7.12 -6.41 3.58
C MET A 36 -8.14 -5.58 2.80
N ASP A 37 -9.32 -5.34 3.40
CA ASP A 37 -10.37 -4.56 2.75
C ASP A 37 -9.94 -3.12 2.54
N GLU A 38 -9.30 -2.53 3.54
CA GLU A 38 -8.85 -1.14 3.43
C GLU A 38 -7.71 -1.01 2.43
N PHE A 39 -6.81 -1.99 2.37
CA PHE A 39 -5.74 -1.99 1.38
C PHE A 39 -6.32 -1.97 -0.04
N GLU A 40 -7.28 -2.84 -0.32
CA GLU A 40 -7.95 -2.87 -1.63
C GLU A 40 -8.68 -1.57 -1.92
N HIS A 41 -9.40 -1.03 -0.94
CA HIS A 41 -10.13 0.21 -1.08
C HIS A 41 -9.20 1.38 -1.43
N GLN A 42 -8.11 1.52 -0.69
CA GLN A 42 -7.15 2.60 -0.93
C GLN A 42 -6.43 2.42 -2.26
N LEU A 43 -6.10 1.19 -2.62
CA LEU A 43 -5.44 0.92 -3.89
C LEU A 43 -6.36 1.25 -5.08
N ASP A 44 -7.66 0.95 -4.96
CA ASP A 44 -8.64 1.33 -5.98
C ASP A 44 -8.69 2.85 -6.14
N LEU A 45 -8.73 3.59 -5.03
CA LEU A 45 -8.74 5.06 -5.06
C LEU A 45 -7.47 5.60 -5.70
N VAL A 46 -6.31 5.05 -5.37
CA VAL A 46 -5.03 5.49 -5.92
C VAL A 46 -4.95 5.19 -7.42
N CYS A 47 -5.49 4.06 -7.86
CA CYS A 47 -5.52 3.75 -9.29
C CYS A 47 -6.40 4.70 -10.08
N ASP A 48 -7.43 5.25 -9.45
CA ASP A 48 -8.28 6.27 -10.09
C ASP A 48 -7.63 7.66 -10.02
N MET A 49 -6.95 7.96 -8.92
CA MET A 49 -6.29 9.25 -8.69
C MET A 49 -4.90 9.00 -8.10
N PRO A 50 -3.90 8.71 -8.95
CA PRO A 50 -2.56 8.35 -8.44
C PRO A 50 -1.89 9.42 -7.59
N GLU A 51 -2.31 10.68 -7.72
CA GLU A 51 -1.76 11.77 -6.93
C GLU A 51 -2.60 12.09 -5.69
N LEU A 52 -3.52 11.18 -5.32
CA LEU A 52 -4.35 11.32 -4.12
C LEU A 52 -3.51 11.58 -2.88
N TYR A 53 -2.41 10.86 -2.73
CA TYR A 53 -1.45 11.09 -1.66
C TYR A 53 -0.27 11.89 -2.18
N GLY A 54 0.22 12.84 -1.38
CA GLY A 54 1.39 13.62 -1.70
C GLY A 54 2.67 12.79 -1.64
N LEU A 55 3.76 13.37 -2.12
CA LEU A 55 5.07 12.73 -2.03
C LEU A 55 5.45 12.53 -0.56
N SER A 56 6.29 11.52 -0.32
CA SER A 56 6.80 11.22 1.01
C SER A 56 7.46 12.45 1.64
N ARG A 57 7.32 12.58 2.96
CA ARG A 57 8.01 13.63 3.71
C ARG A 57 9.50 13.35 3.86
N MET A 58 9.90 12.10 3.68
CA MET A 58 11.31 11.73 3.66
C MET A 58 11.90 12.10 2.31
N LYS A 59 12.88 13.02 2.33
CA LYS A 59 13.49 13.57 1.12
C LYS A 59 13.97 12.51 0.15
N GLU A 60 14.61 11.49 0.66
CA GLU A 60 15.20 10.41 -0.14
C GLU A 60 14.11 9.66 -0.93
N LEU A 61 12.96 9.44 -0.29
CA LEU A 61 11.85 8.76 -0.93
C LEU A 61 11.09 9.69 -1.89
N ALA A 62 10.96 10.95 -1.51
CA ALA A 62 10.26 11.94 -2.35
C ALA A 62 11.00 12.15 -3.67
N VAL A 63 12.33 12.19 -3.64
CA VAL A 63 13.15 12.36 -4.84
C VAL A 63 12.91 11.18 -5.81
N LEU A 64 12.67 9.99 -5.28
CA LEU A 64 12.40 8.80 -6.08
C LEU A 64 10.93 8.69 -6.50
N GLY A 65 10.09 9.63 -6.08
CA GLY A 65 8.68 9.66 -6.48
C GLY A 65 7.75 8.84 -5.61
N TYR A 66 8.20 8.37 -4.44
CA TYR A 66 7.37 7.56 -3.57
C TYR A 66 6.31 8.38 -2.82
N ARG A 67 5.13 7.79 -2.71
CA ARG A 67 3.97 8.35 -2.00
C ARG A 67 3.49 7.34 -0.96
N PRO A 68 3.16 7.79 0.26
CA PRO A 68 2.63 6.89 1.30
C PRO A 68 1.12 6.76 1.18
N MET A 69 0.63 5.55 0.94
CA MET A 69 -0.79 5.23 0.94
C MET A 69 -1.17 4.69 2.33
N ARG A 70 -2.10 5.34 2.99
CA ARG A 70 -2.51 4.93 4.33
C ARG A 70 -3.45 3.74 4.28
N VAL A 71 -3.14 2.71 5.08
CA VAL A 71 -3.96 1.51 5.22
C VAL A 71 -4.06 1.22 6.71
N LYS A 72 -5.11 1.75 7.37
CA LYS A 72 -5.26 1.64 8.83
C LYS A 72 -4.03 2.24 9.53
N ASN A 73 -3.36 1.47 10.37
CA ASN A 73 -2.14 1.90 11.06
C ASN A 73 -0.87 1.59 10.27
N TYR A 74 -1.04 1.16 9.02
CA TYR A 74 0.07 0.77 8.15
C TYR A 74 0.19 1.74 6.99
N VAL A 75 1.31 1.66 6.29
CA VAL A 75 1.58 2.50 5.13
C VAL A 75 2.09 1.62 4.00
N ALA A 76 1.55 1.82 2.81
CA ALA A 76 2.05 1.21 1.59
C ALA A 76 2.74 2.30 0.76
N LEU A 77 4.04 2.12 0.52
CA LEU A 77 4.78 3.05 -0.34
C LEU A 77 4.56 2.67 -1.79
N TYR A 78 4.08 3.61 -2.58
CA TYR A 78 3.88 3.38 -4.00
C TYR A 78 4.51 4.52 -4.81
N LYS A 79 4.74 4.23 -6.08
CA LYS A 79 5.10 5.27 -7.04
C LYS A 79 4.41 4.98 -8.36
N ILE A 80 4.35 6.01 -9.20
CA ILE A 80 3.71 5.93 -10.50
C ILE A 80 4.80 5.72 -11.54
N VAL A 81 4.69 4.64 -12.30
CA VAL A 81 5.61 4.34 -13.40
C VAL A 81 4.75 4.19 -14.65
N ASP A 82 4.83 5.16 -15.54
CA ASP A 82 3.99 5.23 -16.75
C ASP A 82 2.50 5.21 -16.38
N ASP A 83 1.78 4.17 -16.73
CA ASP A 83 0.35 4.01 -16.45
C ASP A 83 0.10 3.05 -15.29
N THR A 84 1.11 2.76 -14.47
CA THR A 84 1.04 1.73 -13.44
C THR A 84 1.36 2.32 -12.07
N VAL A 85 0.51 1.97 -11.09
CA VAL A 85 0.78 2.22 -9.67
C VAL A 85 1.57 1.01 -9.16
N VAL A 86 2.78 1.26 -8.68
CA VAL A 86 3.67 0.19 -8.21
C VAL A 86 3.79 0.28 -6.70
N ILE A 87 3.30 -0.76 -6.00
CA ILE A 87 3.44 -0.86 -4.54
C ILE A 87 4.80 -1.51 -4.26
N ALA A 88 5.70 -0.76 -3.62
CA ALA A 88 7.06 -1.20 -3.37
C ALA A 88 7.27 -1.79 -1.98
N HIS A 89 6.60 -1.24 -0.97
CA HIS A 89 6.74 -1.69 0.42
C HIS A 89 5.45 -1.48 1.18
N VAL A 90 5.22 -2.33 2.19
CA VAL A 90 4.10 -2.18 3.13
C VAL A 90 4.67 -2.36 4.55
N PHE A 91 4.40 -1.39 5.42
CA PHE A 91 4.91 -1.45 6.80
C PHE A 91 4.09 -0.60 7.77
#